data_2f9b78556a5849ef7fb35508177adc0b
#
_entry.id   2f9b78556a5849ef7fb35508177adc0b
#
_cell.length_a   1.000
_cell.length_b   1.000
_cell.length_c   1.000
_cell.angle_alpha   90.00
_cell.angle_beta   90.00
_cell.angle_gamma   90.00
#
_symmetry.space_group_name_H-M   'P 1'
#
loop_
_entity.id
_entity.type
_entity.pdbx_description
1 polymer ?
#
loop_
_entity_poly.entity_id
_entity_poly.type
_entity_poly.pdbx_seq_one_letter_code
_entity_poly.pdbx_strand_id
1 'polypeptide(L)'
;SYTISGTVVGMLSGQSVTLQNNSGDNLNVSSNTSFSFTTKVASGETYLVTVLTQPTGQTCTPNLNSNVVSGNVTDVSIICSYTVYTVSGNVSGLLGTIVLQNNYGSDQTLTSDGSFSFRVASSAKYNVRVKTQPNGKCTVSNGSGTVSADVDNVSVGCWVFVDGGGSSTGVNKNSTYRADNVSLHVFDNNSKLYVSWSEISQYGSISQIRVKSYDNSTWSTDNSTWSTIDGDSNNGINLIKSRNATNPSMSDNGTHLFAVWGEDNGAGKGLIRTAVYDDKTRSWDFQNNNFQALNNSTSRSANNPQLLNDNSSLYAIWSENNGTANQIRVKLFDNSTSWNLVDNIDDNATGINNNPSKNAINPKLLNFNSGVYAAWSEDNGSASQIHVARYDDNSSWTIVDDNSSTGINKAPGKNATYPTMAVLSTKLYLAWSETNADNRTQIRVKSYDGSSWSFVDGDNATKGINKDYTQNASYPQLVKVTDNSSSSKLYAVWLEENGNTQVRVAEFNGTSTWSFKDGDSFDGLNLNTAKISGKPSAAAYLNKLIVAWSETNSLGVPQIRVAKSPF
;
A
#
# COMPACT_ATOMS: atom_id res chain seq x y z
N SER A 1 48.80 -38.61 41.15
CA SER A 1 48.17 -37.61 40.27
C SER A 1 46.67 -37.73 40.38
N TYR A 2 46.01 -36.61 40.37
CA TYR A 2 44.58 -36.45 40.60
C TYR A 2 43.88 -35.81 39.41
N THR A 3 42.58 -36.09 39.21
CA THR A 3 41.77 -35.49 38.17
C THR A 3 41.28 -34.13 38.58
N ILE A 4 41.18 -33.20 37.59
CA ILE A 4 40.51 -31.89 37.73
C ILE A 4 39.22 -31.94 36.93
N SER A 5 38.11 -31.74 37.62
CA SER A 5 36.75 -31.79 37.02
C SER A 5 35.80 -30.78 37.67
N GLY A 6 34.66 -30.63 37.05
CA GLY A 6 33.66 -29.67 37.51
C GLY A 6 32.39 -29.66 36.67
N THR A 7 31.65 -28.55 36.67
CA THR A 7 30.39 -28.39 35.94
C THR A 7 30.38 -27.09 35.17
N VAL A 8 29.71 -27.07 34.02
CA VAL A 8 29.33 -25.86 33.26
C VAL A 8 27.83 -25.64 33.43
N VAL A 9 27.41 -24.43 33.79
CA VAL A 9 26.02 -24.04 33.96
C VAL A 9 25.75 -22.69 33.29
N GLY A 10 24.51 -22.47 32.86
CA GLY A 10 24.07 -21.21 32.28
C GLY A 10 24.45 -20.98 30.81
N MET A 11 25.05 -21.98 30.14
CA MET A 11 25.37 -21.88 28.71
C MET A 11 24.11 -22.05 27.86
N LEU A 12 23.94 -21.20 26.84
CA LEU A 12 22.82 -21.27 25.91
C LEU A 12 22.95 -22.49 24.98
N SER A 13 21.82 -23.06 24.57
CA SER A 13 21.77 -24.20 23.65
C SER A 13 22.49 -23.89 22.33
N GLY A 14 23.28 -24.85 21.85
CA GLY A 14 24.06 -24.71 20.61
C GLY A 14 25.35 -23.91 20.75
N GLN A 15 25.73 -23.47 21.95
CA GLN A 15 27.00 -22.80 22.23
C GLN A 15 28.04 -23.82 22.80
N SER A 16 29.31 -23.39 22.77
CA SER A 16 30.39 -24.16 23.41
C SER A 16 31.38 -23.21 24.07
N VAL A 17 32.02 -23.70 25.13
CA VAL A 17 33.11 -23.03 25.84
C VAL A 17 34.37 -23.92 25.78
N THR A 18 35.54 -23.32 25.51
CA THR A 18 36.77 -24.05 25.61
C THR A 18 37.43 -23.68 26.93
N LEU A 19 37.60 -24.68 27.78
CA LEU A 19 38.32 -24.60 29.06
C LEU A 19 39.78 -25.02 28.86
N GLN A 20 40.64 -24.46 29.70
CA GLN A 20 42.07 -24.80 29.70
C GLN A 20 42.57 -25.01 31.12
N ASN A 21 43.28 -26.09 31.40
CA ASN A 21 43.95 -26.29 32.67
C ASN A 21 45.46 -26.09 32.52
N ASN A 22 46.07 -25.30 33.40
CA ASN A 22 47.49 -25.02 33.46
C ASN A 22 48.11 -24.62 32.10
N SER A 23 47.38 -23.82 31.31
CA SER A 23 47.80 -23.30 29.99
C SER A 23 48.17 -24.37 28.94
N GLY A 24 47.76 -25.66 29.15
CA GLY A 24 48.12 -26.75 28.26
C GLY A 24 46.96 -27.68 27.87
N ASP A 25 46.19 -28.17 28.84
CA ASP A 25 45.10 -29.15 28.58
C ASP A 25 43.82 -28.42 28.23
N ASN A 26 43.43 -28.48 26.94
CA ASN A 26 42.24 -27.81 26.43
C ASN A 26 41.05 -28.76 26.34
N LEU A 27 39.90 -28.34 26.81
CA LEU A 27 38.67 -29.11 26.81
C LEU A 27 37.49 -28.29 26.25
N ASN A 28 36.89 -28.77 25.16
CA ASN A 28 35.67 -28.14 24.63
C ASN A 28 34.45 -28.77 25.28
N VAL A 29 33.58 -27.91 25.85
CA VAL A 29 32.30 -28.30 26.47
C VAL A 29 31.16 -27.62 25.71
N SER A 30 30.23 -28.43 25.15
CA SER A 30 29.16 -27.98 24.26
C SER A 30 27.75 -28.04 24.86
N SER A 31 27.66 -28.29 26.17
CA SER A 31 26.37 -28.31 26.89
C SER A 31 26.58 -28.01 28.37
N ASN A 32 25.49 -27.71 29.08
CA ASN A 32 25.48 -27.58 30.53
C ASN A 32 25.64 -28.99 31.14
N THR A 33 26.86 -29.38 31.47
CA THR A 33 27.20 -30.74 31.95
C THR A 33 28.44 -30.72 32.84
N SER A 34 28.74 -31.86 33.46
CA SER A 34 30.04 -32.08 34.10
C SER A 34 31.15 -32.25 33.07
N PHE A 35 32.35 -31.83 33.41
CA PHE A 35 33.55 -31.97 32.60
C PHE A 35 34.68 -32.59 33.44
N SER A 36 35.67 -33.17 32.80
CA SER A 36 36.91 -33.65 33.41
C SER A 36 38.05 -33.50 32.42
N PHE A 37 39.14 -32.90 32.87
CA PHE A 37 40.36 -32.78 32.08
C PHE A 37 41.05 -34.15 31.96
N THR A 38 41.71 -34.38 30.84
CA THR A 38 42.40 -35.65 30.57
C THR A 38 43.76 -35.74 31.25
N THR A 39 44.44 -34.62 31.42
CA THR A 39 45.73 -34.52 32.07
C THR A 39 45.56 -34.45 33.57
N LYS A 40 46.15 -35.41 34.31
CA LYS A 40 46.13 -35.42 35.78
C LYS A 40 47.23 -34.52 36.32
N VAL A 41 46.96 -33.88 37.46
CA VAL A 41 47.90 -33.01 38.18
C VAL A 41 48.50 -33.77 39.35
N ALA A 42 49.82 -33.63 39.55
CA ALA A 42 50.52 -34.32 40.64
C ALA A 42 50.10 -33.78 42.02
N SER A 43 50.23 -34.63 43.06
CA SER A 43 49.99 -34.17 44.45
C SER A 43 50.99 -33.10 44.84
N GLY A 44 50.51 -32.03 45.43
CA GLY A 44 51.30 -30.87 45.81
C GLY A 44 51.50 -29.81 44.71
N GLU A 45 51.14 -30.11 43.46
CA GLU A 45 51.14 -29.13 42.39
C GLU A 45 49.84 -28.33 42.38
N THR A 46 49.83 -27.21 41.68
CA THR A 46 48.63 -26.36 41.52
C THR A 46 47.90 -26.69 40.22
N TYR A 47 46.56 -26.56 40.23
CA TYR A 47 45.75 -26.47 39.03
C TYR A 47 45.24 -25.05 38.86
N LEU A 48 45.02 -24.63 37.60
CA LEU A 48 44.36 -23.39 37.24
C LEU A 48 43.49 -23.59 36.01
N VAL A 49 42.18 -23.62 36.22
CA VAL A 49 41.21 -23.72 35.13
C VAL A 49 40.81 -22.31 34.67
N THR A 50 41.00 -22.07 33.38
CA THR A 50 40.63 -20.79 32.72
C THR A 50 39.68 -21.05 31.56
N VAL A 51 38.97 -20.02 31.12
CA VAL A 51 38.19 -20.03 29.88
C VAL A 51 39.10 -19.52 28.77
N LEU A 52 39.46 -20.38 27.83
CA LEU A 52 40.30 -20.06 26.67
C LEU A 52 39.45 -19.40 25.57
N THR A 53 38.24 -19.95 25.30
CA THR A 53 37.31 -19.39 24.30
C THR A 53 35.92 -19.26 24.90
N GLN A 54 35.37 -18.05 24.87
CA GLN A 54 34.02 -17.75 25.33
C GLN A 54 32.99 -18.19 24.30
N PRO A 55 31.76 -18.61 24.72
CA PRO A 55 30.63 -18.77 23.81
C PRO A 55 30.22 -17.41 23.21
N THR A 56 29.63 -17.45 22.02
CA THR A 56 29.15 -16.21 21.38
C THR A 56 28.04 -15.55 22.21
N GLY A 57 28.23 -14.29 22.56
CA GLY A 57 27.24 -13.49 23.32
C GLY A 57 27.11 -13.85 24.79
N GLN A 58 28.00 -14.70 25.34
CA GLN A 58 28.02 -15.04 26.74
C GLN A 58 29.42 -14.83 27.34
N THR A 59 29.45 -14.66 28.65
CA THR A 59 30.67 -14.63 29.43
C THR A 59 30.60 -15.77 30.45
N CYS A 60 31.50 -16.72 30.33
CA CYS A 60 31.67 -17.82 31.28
C CYS A 60 32.82 -17.48 32.22
N THR A 61 32.56 -17.54 33.51
CA THR A 61 33.54 -17.24 34.56
C THR A 61 33.79 -18.50 35.40
N PRO A 62 35.04 -18.93 35.53
CA PRO A 62 35.36 -20.04 36.40
C PRO A 62 35.36 -19.63 37.88
N ASN A 63 34.86 -20.50 38.73
CA ASN A 63 34.85 -20.37 40.19
C ASN A 63 35.43 -21.65 40.80
N LEU A 64 36.10 -21.53 41.95
CA LEU A 64 36.87 -22.60 42.57
C LEU A 64 37.89 -23.25 41.59
N ASN A 65 38.52 -22.40 40.78
CA ASN A 65 39.23 -22.80 39.59
C ASN A 65 40.76 -22.98 39.79
N SER A 66 41.24 -22.78 41.01
CA SER A 66 42.66 -22.94 41.33
C SER A 66 42.88 -23.32 42.79
N ASN A 67 43.77 -24.28 43.04
CA ASN A 67 44.24 -24.67 44.37
C ASN A 67 45.41 -25.63 44.24
N VAL A 68 46.07 -25.99 45.39
CA VAL A 68 47.04 -27.10 45.46
C VAL A 68 46.30 -28.43 45.52
N VAL A 69 46.74 -29.37 44.73
CA VAL A 69 46.09 -30.69 44.59
C VAL A 69 46.52 -31.63 45.72
N SER A 70 45.56 -32.08 46.55
CA SER A 70 45.76 -33.11 47.57
C SER A 70 44.84 -34.33 47.37
N GLY A 71 43.90 -34.23 46.42
CA GLY A 71 42.92 -35.24 46.05
C GLY A 71 42.29 -34.94 44.69
N ASN A 72 41.33 -35.75 44.21
CA ASN A 72 40.56 -35.43 43.03
C ASN A 72 39.73 -34.16 43.27
N VAL A 73 39.78 -33.24 42.33
CA VAL A 73 39.01 -31.99 42.33
C VAL A 73 37.75 -32.21 41.50
N THR A 74 36.58 -31.96 42.08
CA THR A 74 35.27 -32.19 41.42
C THR A 74 34.33 -31.00 41.49
N ASP A 75 34.78 -29.89 42.06
CA ASP A 75 33.97 -28.71 42.44
C ASP A 75 34.27 -27.45 41.62
N VAL A 76 35.07 -27.55 40.55
CA VAL A 76 35.27 -26.41 39.64
C VAL A 76 33.93 -26.06 38.98
N SER A 77 33.52 -24.84 39.10
CA SER A 77 32.25 -24.38 38.54
C SER A 77 32.50 -23.31 37.47
N ILE A 78 32.01 -23.56 36.28
CA ILE A 78 32.00 -22.58 35.17
C ILE A 78 30.58 -22.01 35.04
N ILE A 79 30.43 -20.75 35.38
CA ILE A 79 29.13 -20.06 35.35
C ILE A 79 29.10 -19.13 34.15
N CYS A 80 28.22 -19.46 33.18
CA CYS A 80 27.99 -18.64 31.98
C CYS A 80 26.81 -17.71 32.18
N SER A 81 27.01 -16.44 31.91
CA SER A 81 26.01 -15.39 31.93
C SER A 81 25.90 -14.71 30.56
N TYR A 82 24.78 -14.09 30.29
CA TYR A 82 24.56 -13.32 29.08
C TYR A 82 23.79 -12.04 29.40
N THR A 83 24.07 -10.99 28.63
CA THR A 83 23.30 -9.76 28.69
C THR A 83 21.95 -10.00 28.00
N VAL A 84 20.89 -9.53 28.60
CA VAL A 84 19.54 -9.60 28.04
C VAL A 84 19.14 -8.20 27.64
N TYR A 85 18.71 -8.05 26.38
CA TYR A 85 18.14 -6.83 25.85
C TYR A 85 16.64 -6.97 25.67
N THR A 86 15.98 -5.85 25.57
CA THR A 86 14.53 -5.77 25.30
C THR A 86 14.31 -5.51 23.83
N VAL A 87 13.43 -6.30 23.20
CA VAL A 87 12.85 -6.03 21.88
C VAL A 87 11.41 -5.59 22.11
N SER A 88 11.12 -4.33 21.85
CA SER A 88 9.83 -3.71 22.20
C SER A 88 9.26 -2.87 21.04
N GLY A 89 7.99 -2.53 21.16
CA GLY A 89 7.28 -1.73 20.19
C GLY A 89 5.84 -1.46 20.59
N ASN A 90 5.08 -0.94 19.62
CA ASN A 90 3.69 -0.58 19.85
C ASN A 90 2.76 -1.24 18.82
N VAL A 91 1.56 -1.59 19.27
CA VAL A 91 0.42 -1.98 18.43
C VAL A 91 -0.49 -0.76 18.27
N SER A 92 -0.93 -0.49 17.05
CA SER A 92 -1.86 0.60 16.72
C SER A 92 -2.98 0.13 15.79
N GLY A 93 -4.19 0.69 15.97
CA GLY A 93 -5.38 0.37 15.18
C GLY A 93 -5.99 -0.98 15.48
N LEU A 94 -5.69 -1.58 16.63
CA LEU A 94 -6.19 -2.90 17.01
C LEU A 94 -7.69 -2.89 17.27
N LEU A 95 -8.41 -3.76 16.57
CA LEU A 95 -9.82 -4.06 16.81
C LEU A 95 -9.95 -5.55 17.14
N GLY A 96 -10.20 -5.85 18.41
CA GLY A 96 -10.25 -7.23 18.93
C GLY A 96 -8.94 -7.67 19.57
N THR A 97 -8.61 -8.95 19.49
CA THR A 97 -7.46 -9.55 20.18
C THR A 97 -6.38 -9.96 19.19
N ILE A 98 -5.13 -9.56 19.45
CA ILE A 98 -3.94 -10.00 18.72
C ILE A 98 -3.05 -10.86 19.62
N VAL A 99 -2.40 -11.87 19.06
CA VAL A 99 -1.32 -12.59 19.73
C VAL A 99 -0.03 -12.35 18.94
N LEU A 100 0.94 -11.71 19.58
CA LEU A 100 2.30 -11.54 19.07
C LEU A 100 3.19 -12.66 19.59
N GLN A 101 4.19 -13.03 18.81
CA GLN A 101 5.14 -14.09 19.16
C GLN A 101 6.53 -13.71 18.69
N ASN A 102 7.55 -13.97 19.53
CA ASN A 102 8.95 -13.86 19.14
C ASN A 102 9.56 -15.26 18.96
N ASN A 103 10.25 -15.50 17.83
CA ASN A 103 10.98 -16.73 17.53
C ASN A 103 10.18 -18.04 17.76
N TYR A 104 8.87 -18.04 17.41
CA TYR A 104 7.97 -19.19 17.59
C TYR A 104 7.73 -19.62 19.05
N GLY A 105 8.13 -18.78 20.01
CA GLY A 105 7.86 -18.91 21.45
C GLY A 105 7.41 -17.56 22.04
N SER A 106 7.29 -17.48 23.36
CA SER A 106 7.04 -16.21 24.07
C SER A 106 5.84 -15.43 23.53
N ASP A 107 4.64 -16.00 23.66
CA ASP A 107 3.41 -15.37 23.21
C ASP A 107 3.03 -14.18 24.10
N GLN A 108 2.58 -13.09 23.49
CA GLN A 108 2.03 -11.94 24.16
C GLN A 108 0.68 -11.55 23.54
N THR A 109 -0.35 -11.46 24.36
CA THR A 109 -1.72 -11.13 23.95
C THR A 109 -2.03 -9.68 24.29
N LEU A 110 -2.56 -8.93 23.30
CA LEU A 110 -3.09 -7.58 23.49
C LEU A 110 -4.55 -7.54 23.02
N THR A 111 -5.37 -6.75 23.73
CA THR A 111 -6.80 -6.55 23.44
C THR A 111 -7.13 -5.10 23.08
N SER A 112 -6.15 -4.21 23.12
CA SER A 112 -6.24 -2.80 22.74
C SER A 112 -4.87 -2.32 22.24
N ASP A 113 -4.84 -1.16 21.60
CA ASP A 113 -3.60 -0.46 21.28
C ASP A 113 -2.72 -0.33 22.51
N GLY A 114 -1.41 -0.50 22.35
CA GLY A 114 -0.47 -0.44 23.45
C GLY A 114 0.90 -1.01 23.12
N SER A 115 1.79 -0.99 24.12
CA SER A 115 3.16 -1.48 23.99
C SER A 115 3.27 -2.98 24.27
N PHE A 116 4.27 -3.60 23.67
CA PHE A 116 4.70 -4.98 23.95
C PHE A 116 6.22 -5.04 24.09
N SER A 117 6.72 -6.12 24.73
CA SER A 117 8.16 -6.33 24.84
C SER A 117 8.52 -7.80 25.01
N PHE A 118 9.66 -8.19 24.44
CA PHE A 118 10.26 -9.53 24.58
C PHE A 118 11.71 -9.39 25.07
N ARG A 119 12.12 -10.31 25.93
CA ARG A 119 13.51 -10.40 26.39
C ARG A 119 14.31 -11.32 25.48
N VAL A 120 15.45 -10.86 24.98
CA VAL A 120 16.28 -11.55 24.01
C VAL A 120 17.74 -11.49 24.44
N ALA A 121 18.45 -12.61 24.39
CA ALA A 121 19.88 -12.67 24.75
C ALA A 121 20.71 -11.85 23.75
N SER A 122 21.80 -11.25 24.24
CA SER A 122 22.80 -10.60 23.39
C SER A 122 23.24 -11.49 22.24
N SER A 123 23.40 -10.91 21.06
CA SER A 123 23.78 -11.59 19.80
C SER A 123 22.76 -12.61 19.27
N ALA A 124 21.63 -12.82 19.94
CA ALA A 124 20.58 -13.68 19.43
C ALA A 124 19.72 -12.95 18.39
N LYS A 125 19.15 -13.71 17.46
CA LYS A 125 18.17 -13.20 16.50
C LYS A 125 16.81 -13.03 17.17
N TYR A 126 16.04 -12.02 16.76
CA TYR A 126 14.63 -11.90 17.06
C TYR A 126 13.80 -11.92 15.78
N ASN A 127 12.56 -12.40 15.89
CA ASN A 127 11.57 -12.38 14.83
C ASN A 127 10.18 -12.25 15.46
N VAL A 128 9.75 -11.00 15.62
CA VAL A 128 8.42 -10.67 16.10
C VAL A 128 7.42 -10.81 14.95
N ARG A 129 6.37 -11.56 15.18
CA ARG A 129 5.32 -11.83 14.19
C ARG A 129 3.94 -11.87 14.83
N VAL A 130 2.92 -11.70 14.02
CA VAL A 130 1.54 -11.94 14.42
C VAL A 130 1.27 -13.45 14.35
N LYS A 131 0.98 -14.05 15.49
CA LYS A 131 0.57 -15.47 15.61
C LYS A 131 -0.92 -15.64 15.35
N THR A 132 -1.73 -14.73 15.92
CA THR A 132 -3.18 -14.74 15.74
C THR A 132 -3.64 -13.34 15.36
N GLN A 133 -4.28 -13.24 14.20
CA GLN A 133 -4.85 -11.98 13.69
C GLN A 133 -6.17 -11.66 14.42
N PRO A 134 -6.45 -10.37 14.67
CA PRO A 134 -7.78 -9.90 15.09
C PRO A 134 -8.75 -9.86 13.89
N ASN A 135 -9.91 -9.20 14.09
CA ASN A 135 -10.81 -8.84 12.98
C ASN A 135 -10.20 -7.73 12.10
N GLY A 136 -9.22 -8.09 11.29
CA GLY A 136 -8.45 -7.17 10.45
C GLY A 136 -7.14 -7.81 10.02
N LYS A 137 -6.23 -7.00 9.48
CA LYS A 137 -4.89 -7.45 9.12
C LYS A 137 -3.83 -6.62 9.84
N CYS A 138 -3.20 -7.21 10.84
CA CYS A 138 -2.05 -6.61 11.51
C CYS A 138 -0.75 -7.04 10.83
N THR A 139 0.13 -6.11 10.61
CA THR A 139 1.43 -6.30 9.97
C THR A 139 2.53 -5.76 10.87
N VAL A 140 3.70 -6.40 10.82
CA VAL A 140 4.86 -6.03 11.64
C VAL A 140 5.89 -5.33 10.76
N SER A 141 6.44 -4.23 11.24
CA SER A 141 7.58 -3.51 10.65
C SER A 141 8.72 -3.48 11.65
N ASN A 142 9.97 -3.62 11.17
CA ASN A 142 11.20 -3.77 11.97
C ASN A 142 11.14 -4.99 12.91
N GLY A 143 10.39 -6.03 12.52
CA GLY A 143 10.09 -7.18 13.36
C GLY A 143 11.23 -8.18 13.50
N SER A 144 12.35 -8.06 12.76
CA SER A 144 13.42 -9.03 12.78
C SER A 144 14.81 -8.40 12.74
N GLY A 145 15.76 -9.07 13.38
CA GLY A 145 17.14 -8.62 13.44
C GLY A 145 17.99 -9.44 14.40
N THR A 146 19.19 -8.92 14.72
CA THR A 146 20.11 -9.47 15.74
C THR A 146 20.29 -8.43 16.83
N VAL A 147 20.15 -8.85 18.09
CA VAL A 147 20.18 -7.95 19.24
C VAL A 147 21.60 -7.65 19.68
N SER A 148 22.00 -6.38 19.65
CA SER A 148 23.26 -5.87 20.22
C SER A 148 23.03 -4.75 21.26
N ALA A 149 21.80 -4.24 21.34
CA ALA A 149 21.30 -3.25 22.29
C ALA A 149 19.77 -3.42 22.38
N ASP A 150 19.11 -2.64 23.24
CA ASP A 150 17.65 -2.57 23.27
C ASP A 150 17.11 -2.13 21.90
N VAL A 151 16.04 -2.76 21.46
CA VAL A 151 15.29 -2.47 20.23
C VAL A 151 13.92 -1.95 20.64
N ASP A 152 13.59 -0.71 20.27
CA ASP A 152 12.34 -0.03 20.66
C ASP A 152 11.46 0.44 19.49
N ASN A 153 11.85 0.08 18.26
CA ASN A 153 11.26 0.55 17.03
C ASN A 153 10.42 -0.49 16.27
N VAL A 154 10.08 -1.61 16.90
CA VAL A 154 9.15 -2.58 16.30
C VAL A 154 7.74 -1.99 16.28
N SER A 155 7.10 -1.99 15.12
CA SER A 155 5.77 -1.43 14.95
C SER A 155 4.80 -2.50 14.44
N VAL A 156 3.63 -2.59 15.06
CA VAL A 156 2.53 -3.44 14.61
C VAL A 156 1.35 -2.55 14.24
N GLY A 157 1.05 -2.46 12.96
CA GLY A 157 -0.07 -1.68 12.43
C GLY A 157 -1.23 -2.60 12.03
N CYS A 158 -2.41 -2.36 12.57
CA CYS A 158 -3.60 -3.18 12.31
C CYS A 158 -4.55 -2.44 11.36
N TRP A 159 -4.64 -2.90 10.11
CA TRP A 159 -5.60 -2.42 9.14
C TRP A 159 -6.99 -2.99 9.45
N VAL A 160 -7.97 -2.12 9.57
CA VAL A 160 -9.36 -2.51 9.88
C VAL A 160 -10.16 -2.59 8.60
N PHE A 161 -10.72 -3.76 8.30
CA PHE A 161 -11.64 -3.92 7.18
C PHE A 161 -13.00 -3.35 7.57
N VAL A 162 -13.44 -2.31 6.84
CA VAL A 162 -14.72 -1.62 7.07
C VAL A 162 -15.82 -2.13 6.14
N ASP A 163 -15.57 -3.21 5.41
CA ASP A 163 -16.48 -3.88 4.48
C ASP A 163 -17.21 -5.10 5.09
N GLY A 164 -17.19 -5.23 6.43
CA GLY A 164 -17.76 -6.36 7.15
C GLY A 164 -16.74 -7.44 7.53
N GLY A 165 -15.44 -7.12 7.49
CA GLY A 165 -14.27 -7.89 7.96
C GLY A 165 -14.40 -9.41 7.84
N GLY A 166 -13.56 -10.10 7.14
CA GLY A 166 -13.60 -11.55 7.01
C GLY A 166 -14.80 -12.13 6.26
N SER A 167 -15.78 -11.31 5.87
CA SER A 167 -16.93 -11.75 5.09
C SER A 167 -16.50 -12.11 3.66
N SER A 168 -17.21 -13.08 3.07
CA SER A 168 -17.02 -13.43 1.67
C SER A 168 -17.58 -12.39 0.70
N THR A 169 -18.23 -11.33 1.20
CA THR A 169 -19.06 -10.42 0.40
C THR A 169 -18.40 -9.09 0.10
N GLY A 170 -17.48 -8.59 0.97
CA GLY A 170 -17.01 -7.21 0.83
C GLY A 170 -18.16 -6.20 0.86
N VAL A 171 -18.04 -5.09 0.11
CA VAL A 171 -19.13 -4.11 -0.06
C VAL A 171 -20.06 -4.43 -1.22
N ASN A 172 -19.83 -5.51 -1.97
CA ASN A 172 -20.69 -5.93 -3.07
C ASN A 172 -22.16 -6.07 -2.62
N LYS A 173 -23.07 -5.96 -3.57
CA LYS A 173 -24.47 -6.29 -3.32
C LYS A 173 -24.67 -7.78 -3.03
N ASN A 174 -23.89 -8.62 -3.70
CA ASN A 174 -23.97 -10.07 -3.56
C ASN A 174 -22.58 -10.72 -3.69
N SER A 175 -22.27 -11.68 -2.80
CA SER A 175 -21.00 -12.41 -2.78
C SER A 175 -20.73 -13.27 -4.02
N THR A 176 -21.75 -13.57 -4.82
CA THR A 176 -21.63 -14.31 -6.08
C THR A 176 -21.46 -13.39 -7.29
N TYR A 177 -21.51 -12.05 -7.11
CA TYR A 177 -21.37 -11.09 -8.19
C TYR A 177 -19.95 -10.58 -8.25
N ARG A 178 -19.37 -10.64 -9.44
CA ARG A 178 -18.03 -10.11 -9.71
C ARG A 178 -18.04 -8.58 -9.66
N ALA A 179 -17.12 -7.99 -8.90
CA ALA A 179 -16.94 -6.55 -8.79
C ALA A 179 -15.50 -6.15 -9.10
N ASP A 180 -15.34 -5.08 -9.88
CA ASP A 180 -14.06 -4.52 -10.29
C ASP A 180 -14.13 -2.98 -10.45
N ASN A 181 -13.00 -2.34 -10.76
CA ASN A 181 -12.89 -0.90 -11.07
C ASN A 181 -13.46 -0.01 -9.96
N VAL A 182 -12.99 -0.25 -8.74
CA VAL A 182 -13.42 0.54 -7.58
C VAL A 182 -12.86 1.97 -7.64
N SER A 183 -13.70 2.93 -7.22
CA SER A 183 -13.33 4.33 -7.01
C SER A 183 -13.87 4.81 -5.66
N LEU A 184 -13.01 5.46 -4.88
CA LEU A 184 -13.34 6.13 -3.62
C LEU A 184 -13.46 7.64 -3.85
N HIS A 185 -14.39 8.27 -3.16
CA HIS A 185 -14.53 9.73 -3.10
C HIS A 185 -14.97 10.14 -1.69
N VAL A 186 -14.41 11.25 -1.21
CA VAL A 186 -14.80 11.88 0.06
C VAL A 186 -15.46 13.20 -0.26
N PHE A 187 -16.67 13.37 0.20
CA PHE A 187 -17.40 14.63 0.09
C PHE A 187 -17.34 15.34 1.45
N ASP A 188 -16.49 16.34 1.55
CA ASP A 188 -16.17 17.00 2.82
C ASP A 188 -17.39 17.71 3.45
N ASN A 189 -18.27 18.29 2.65
CA ASN A 189 -19.45 19.01 3.14
C ASN A 189 -20.43 18.14 3.93
N ASN A 190 -20.54 16.86 3.61
CA ASN A 190 -21.39 15.92 4.36
C ASN A 190 -20.58 14.90 5.17
N SER A 191 -19.25 15.03 5.18
CA SER A 191 -18.32 14.15 5.91
C SER A 191 -18.56 12.68 5.63
N LYS A 192 -18.92 12.32 4.39
CA LYS A 192 -19.19 10.94 3.96
C LYS A 192 -18.11 10.44 3.02
N LEU A 193 -17.82 9.17 3.15
CA LEU A 193 -17.00 8.41 2.20
C LEU A 193 -17.95 7.67 1.23
N TYR A 194 -17.68 7.78 -0.06
CA TYR A 194 -18.41 7.10 -1.11
C TYR A 194 -17.50 6.07 -1.80
N VAL A 195 -18.08 4.96 -2.17
CA VAL A 195 -17.45 3.94 -3.00
C VAL A 195 -18.34 3.64 -4.20
N SER A 196 -17.75 3.63 -5.39
CA SER A 196 -18.40 3.16 -6.61
C SER A 196 -17.58 2.05 -7.27
N TRP A 197 -18.25 1.13 -7.96
CA TRP A 197 -17.60 0.03 -8.65
C TRP A 197 -18.48 -0.50 -9.79
N SER A 198 -17.87 -1.33 -10.64
CA SER A 198 -18.59 -2.10 -11.64
C SER A 198 -18.93 -3.49 -11.08
N GLU A 199 -20.19 -3.90 -11.13
CA GLU A 199 -20.64 -5.20 -10.64
C GLU A 199 -21.47 -5.93 -11.69
N ILE A 200 -21.14 -7.20 -11.96
CA ILE A 200 -21.90 -8.03 -12.92
C ILE A 200 -23.10 -8.63 -12.22
N SER A 201 -24.31 -8.39 -12.74
CA SER A 201 -25.55 -8.91 -12.18
C SER A 201 -25.72 -10.42 -12.37
N GLN A 202 -26.52 -11.04 -11.50
CA GLN A 202 -26.78 -12.49 -11.49
C GLN A 202 -27.42 -13.04 -12.79
N TYR A 203 -28.15 -12.21 -13.52
CA TYR A 203 -28.98 -12.67 -14.66
C TYR A 203 -28.38 -12.35 -16.02
N GLY A 204 -27.15 -11.91 -16.09
CA GLY A 204 -26.52 -11.59 -17.37
C GLY A 204 -25.06 -11.22 -17.25
N SER A 205 -24.40 -11.14 -18.38
CA SER A 205 -23.03 -10.65 -18.54
C SER A 205 -22.92 -9.11 -18.48
N ILE A 206 -23.92 -8.42 -17.90
CA ILE A 206 -24.03 -6.96 -17.92
C ILE A 206 -23.50 -6.38 -16.61
N SER A 207 -22.49 -5.52 -16.72
CA SER A 207 -21.95 -4.80 -15.59
C SER A 207 -22.74 -3.52 -15.29
N GLN A 208 -23.01 -3.29 -14.02
CA GLN A 208 -23.74 -2.15 -13.50
C GLN A 208 -22.82 -1.30 -12.61
N ILE A 209 -22.97 0.01 -12.64
CA ILE A 209 -22.29 0.87 -11.67
C ILE A 209 -23.08 0.85 -10.37
N ARG A 210 -22.39 0.41 -9.30
CA ARG A 210 -22.91 0.40 -7.94
C ARG A 210 -22.32 1.54 -7.16
N VAL A 211 -23.09 2.10 -6.22
CA VAL A 211 -22.63 3.18 -5.34
C VAL A 211 -23.16 2.94 -3.93
N LYS A 212 -22.25 3.03 -2.95
CA LYS A 212 -22.58 3.07 -1.53
C LYS A 212 -21.92 4.26 -0.85
N SER A 213 -22.55 4.75 0.21
CA SER A 213 -21.99 5.72 1.13
C SER A 213 -21.68 5.08 2.48
N TYR A 214 -20.63 5.55 3.12
CA TYR A 214 -20.24 5.16 4.45
C TYR A 214 -20.38 6.35 5.40
N ASP A 215 -21.12 6.17 6.48
CA ASP A 215 -21.32 7.17 7.52
C ASP A 215 -20.54 6.79 8.77
N ASN A 216 -19.76 7.73 9.31
CA ASN A 216 -18.86 7.50 10.44
C ASN A 216 -19.57 7.40 11.81
N SER A 217 -20.88 7.52 11.89
CA SER A 217 -21.59 7.57 13.17
C SER A 217 -21.35 6.33 14.05
N THR A 218 -20.71 5.29 13.53
CA THR A 218 -20.47 4.02 14.23
C THR A 218 -19.19 3.29 13.83
N TRP A 219 -18.00 3.90 14.03
CA TRP A 219 -16.72 3.17 13.90
C TRP A 219 -16.55 2.02 14.91
N SER A 220 -17.50 1.83 15.81
CA SER A 220 -17.45 0.78 16.81
C SER A 220 -18.09 -0.50 16.28
N THR A 221 -17.29 -1.53 16.10
CA THR A 221 -17.68 -2.94 16.05
C THR A 221 -18.57 -3.42 14.90
N ASP A 222 -18.01 -4.17 13.99
CA ASP A 222 -18.56 -5.24 13.13
C ASP A 222 -19.78 -5.01 12.23
N ASN A 223 -20.51 -3.92 12.34
CA ASN A 223 -21.59 -3.59 11.42
C ASN A 223 -21.22 -2.36 10.61
N SER A 224 -20.48 -2.58 9.55
CA SER A 224 -20.22 -1.58 8.50
C SER A 224 -21.54 -1.02 7.99
N THR A 225 -21.80 0.24 8.29
CA THR A 225 -23.00 0.93 7.83
C THR A 225 -22.80 1.49 6.43
N TRP A 226 -22.55 0.62 5.47
CA TRP A 226 -22.58 0.97 4.07
C TRP A 226 -24.03 1.07 3.60
N SER A 227 -24.47 2.27 3.30
CA SER A 227 -25.81 2.54 2.77
C SER A 227 -25.78 2.53 1.24
N THR A 228 -26.63 1.71 0.63
CA THR A 228 -26.83 1.70 -0.82
C THR A 228 -27.52 2.99 -1.24
N ILE A 229 -26.93 3.71 -2.21
CA ILE A 229 -27.48 4.94 -2.77
C ILE A 229 -27.77 4.86 -4.27
N ASP A 230 -27.62 3.70 -4.88
CA ASP A 230 -27.91 3.42 -6.28
C ASP A 230 -29.36 2.93 -6.53
N GLY A 231 -30.24 3.15 -5.55
CA GLY A 231 -31.65 2.77 -5.61
C GLY A 231 -31.93 1.32 -5.25
N ASP A 232 -30.92 0.59 -4.76
CA ASP A 232 -30.97 -0.84 -4.36
C ASP A 232 -31.62 -1.77 -5.41
N SER A 233 -31.75 -1.30 -6.64
CA SER A 233 -32.22 -2.09 -7.77
C SER A 233 -31.12 -3.04 -8.26
N ASN A 234 -31.48 -4.05 -9.05
CA ASN A 234 -30.47 -4.90 -9.70
C ASN A 234 -29.71 -4.19 -10.83
N ASN A 235 -30.05 -2.93 -11.13
CA ASN A 235 -29.59 -2.20 -12.30
C ASN A 235 -28.57 -1.10 -12.01
N GLY A 236 -28.22 -0.86 -10.75
CA GLY A 236 -27.28 0.22 -10.39
C GLY A 236 -27.72 1.57 -10.92
N ILE A 237 -26.75 2.43 -11.20
CA ILE A 237 -26.98 3.77 -11.75
C ILE A 237 -26.80 3.85 -13.29
N ASN A 238 -26.72 2.73 -14.00
CA ASN A 238 -26.65 2.77 -15.48
C ASN A 238 -27.86 3.53 -16.05
N LEU A 239 -27.62 4.38 -17.04
CA LEU A 239 -28.70 5.05 -17.77
C LEU A 239 -29.51 4.02 -18.57
N ILE A 240 -28.81 3.13 -19.26
CA ILE A 240 -29.43 2.03 -20.01
C ILE A 240 -29.12 0.71 -19.28
N LYS A 241 -30.10 0.21 -18.56
CA LYS A 241 -30.01 -0.97 -17.66
C LYS A 241 -29.55 -2.25 -18.34
N SER A 242 -29.72 -2.38 -19.65
CA SER A 242 -29.31 -3.53 -20.47
C SER A 242 -27.92 -3.35 -21.08
N ARG A 243 -27.14 -2.36 -20.69
CA ARG A 243 -25.80 -2.06 -21.22
C ARG A 243 -24.72 -2.19 -20.17
N ASN A 244 -23.52 -2.59 -20.60
CA ASN A 244 -22.36 -2.63 -19.73
C ASN A 244 -21.91 -1.23 -19.36
N ALA A 245 -21.60 -1.04 -18.08
CA ALA A 245 -21.01 0.17 -17.55
C ALA A 245 -19.76 -0.15 -16.73
N THR A 246 -18.72 0.66 -16.88
CA THR A 246 -17.39 0.42 -16.30
C THR A 246 -16.69 1.71 -15.90
N ASN A 247 -15.62 1.58 -15.11
CA ASN A 247 -14.71 2.66 -14.73
C ASN A 247 -15.44 3.87 -14.14
N PRO A 248 -16.20 3.72 -13.06
CA PRO A 248 -16.82 4.85 -12.40
C PRO A 248 -15.76 5.75 -11.75
N SER A 249 -16.04 7.06 -11.74
CA SER A 249 -15.34 8.05 -10.93
C SER A 249 -16.38 8.98 -10.33
N MET A 250 -16.13 9.45 -9.12
CA MET A 250 -17.00 10.38 -8.42
C MET A 250 -16.25 11.64 -8.05
N SER A 251 -16.97 12.74 -7.97
CA SER A 251 -16.54 14.01 -7.39
C SER A 251 -17.78 14.79 -6.96
N ASP A 252 -17.58 15.94 -6.36
CA ASP A 252 -18.64 16.87 -5.99
C ASP A 252 -18.33 18.26 -6.56
N ASN A 253 -19.30 19.17 -6.51
CA ASN A 253 -19.11 20.59 -6.80
C ASN A 253 -19.28 21.46 -5.54
N GLY A 254 -19.08 20.86 -4.35
CA GLY A 254 -19.31 21.50 -3.06
C GLY A 254 -20.76 21.43 -2.57
N THR A 255 -21.73 21.11 -3.42
CA THR A 255 -23.17 21.01 -3.05
C THR A 255 -23.80 19.69 -3.43
N HIS A 256 -23.38 19.08 -4.52
CA HIS A 256 -23.96 17.84 -5.06
C HIS A 256 -22.86 16.84 -5.40
N LEU A 257 -23.14 15.56 -5.20
CA LEU A 257 -22.30 14.44 -5.62
C LEU A 257 -22.57 14.12 -7.09
N PHE A 258 -21.50 14.02 -7.87
CA PHE A 258 -21.52 13.59 -9.27
C PHE A 258 -20.85 12.26 -9.45
N ALA A 259 -21.35 11.47 -10.39
CA ALA A 259 -20.69 10.27 -10.89
C ALA A 259 -20.51 10.36 -12.41
N VAL A 260 -19.40 9.82 -12.90
CA VAL A 260 -19.10 9.64 -14.32
C VAL A 260 -18.65 8.21 -14.56
N TRP A 261 -19.04 7.62 -15.70
CA TRP A 261 -18.67 6.27 -16.08
C TRP A 261 -18.70 6.07 -17.60
N GLY A 262 -18.09 4.98 -18.07
CA GLY A 262 -18.22 4.51 -19.44
C GLY A 262 -19.41 3.55 -19.57
N GLU A 263 -20.30 3.76 -20.52
CA GLU A 263 -21.47 2.90 -20.79
C GLU A 263 -21.56 2.54 -22.27
N ASP A 264 -21.77 1.27 -22.57
CA ASP A 264 -21.93 0.80 -23.95
C ASP A 264 -23.21 1.33 -24.59
N ASN A 265 -23.13 1.86 -25.83
CA ASN A 265 -24.27 2.35 -26.57
C ASN A 265 -25.07 1.28 -27.33
N GLY A 266 -24.62 0.01 -27.28
CA GLY A 266 -25.22 -1.13 -27.97
C GLY A 266 -24.70 -1.38 -29.37
N ALA A 267 -23.87 -0.49 -29.89
CA ALA A 267 -23.13 -0.67 -31.13
C ALA A 267 -21.62 -0.91 -30.87
N GLY A 268 -21.25 -1.32 -29.65
CA GLY A 268 -19.88 -1.56 -29.24
C GLY A 268 -19.04 -0.28 -29.07
N LYS A 269 -19.68 0.87 -28.83
CA LYS A 269 -19.02 2.14 -28.55
C LYS A 269 -19.25 2.56 -27.09
N GLY A 270 -18.19 2.89 -26.40
CA GLY A 270 -18.27 3.47 -25.04
C GLY A 270 -18.71 4.91 -25.08
N LEU A 271 -19.67 5.27 -24.26
CA LEU A 271 -20.14 6.63 -24.05
C LEU A 271 -19.84 7.03 -22.60
N ILE A 272 -19.36 8.26 -22.41
CA ILE A 272 -19.15 8.80 -21.07
C ILE A 272 -20.47 9.37 -20.58
N ARG A 273 -21.01 8.75 -19.52
CA ARG A 273 -22.26 9.15 -18.85
C ARG A 273 -21.96 9.88 -17.56
N THR A 274 -22.84 10.80 -17.18
CA THR A 274 -22.81 11.48 -15.89
C THR A 274 -24.18 11.46 -15.23
N ALA A 275 -24.20 11.52 -13.90
CA ALA A 275 -25.40 11.73 -13.11
C ALA A 275 -25.07 12.51 -11.85
N VAL A 276 -26.09 13.18 -11.30
CA VAL A 276 -26.05 13.92 -10.04
C VAL A 276 -26.90 13.18 -9.01
N TYR A 277 -26.38 13.03 -7.81
CA TYR A 277 -27.13 12.48 -6.70
C TYR A 277 -27.87 13.58 -5.94
N ASP A 278 -29.16 13.41 -5.78
CA ASP A 278 -30.01 14.26 -4.93
C ASP A 278 -30.24 13.57 -3.58
N ASP A 279 -29.66 14.12 -2.52
CA ASP A 279 -29.78 13.60 -1.15
C ASP A 279 -31.23 13.64 -0.61
N LYS A 280 -32.08 14.54 -1.11
CA LYS A 280 -33.46 14.69 -0.66
C LYS A 280 -34.36 13.59 -1.20
N THR A 281 -34.24 13.32 -2.50
CA THR A 281 -35.00 12.27 -3.18
C THR A 281 -34.31 10.92 -3.12
N ARG A 282 -33.03 10.87 -2.70
CA ARG A 282 -32.16 9.69 -2.72
C ARG A 282 -32.10 9.02 -4.09
N SER A 283 -32.05 9.81 -5.12
CA SER A 283 -32.04 9.35 -6.50
C SER A 283 -30.97 10.01 -7.34
N TRP A 284 -30.57 9.33 -8.41
CA TRP A 284 -29.64 9.85 -9.40
C TRP A 284 -30.43 10.49 -10.54
N ASP A 285 -30.15 11.73 -10.85
CA ASP A 285 -30.81 12.49 -11.91
C ASP A 285 -29.93 12.52 -13.18
N PHE A 286 -30.50 12.06 -14.28
CA PHE A 286 -29.90 12.04 -15.61
C PHE A 286 -30.53 13.05 -16.57
N GLN A 287 -31.67 13.66 -16.22
CA GLN A 287 -32.54 14.36 -17.17
C GLN A 287 -32.54 15.89 -17.07
N ASN A 288 -32.38 16.43 -15.87
CA ASN A 288 -32.59 17.87 -15.65
C ASN A 288 -31.45 18.78 -16.13
N ASN A 289 -30.35 18.24 -16.58
CA ASN A 289 -29.16 19.01 -16.97
C ASN A 289 -28.56 18.58 -18.32
N ASN A 290 -29.37 18.02 -19.23
CA ASN A 290 -28.86 17.56 -20.53
C ASN A 290 -27.70 16.54 -20.41
N PHE A 291 -27.71 15.66 -19.41
CA PHE A 291 -26.68 14.62 -19.20
C PHE A 291 -26.66 13.60 -20.34
N GLN A 292 -26.59 14.11 -21.55
CA GLN A 292 -26.20 13.33 -22.70
C GLN A 292 -24.75 12.85 -22.51
N ALA A 293 -24.34 11.91 -23.33
CA ALA A 293 -22.93 11.50 -23.31
C ALA A 293 -22.01 12.73 -23.42
N LEU A 294 -20.97 12.76 -22.60
CA LEU A 294 -19.96 13.82 -22.69
C LEU A 294 -19.10 13.73 -23.93
N ASN A 295 -19.12 12.60 -24.64
CA ASN A 295 -18.39 12.41 -25.88
C ASN A 295 -18.57 13.61 -26.81
N ASN A 296 -17.50 13.98 -27.46
CA ASN A 296 -17.59 14.93 -28.56
C ASN A 296 -18.32 14.31 -29.76
N SER A 297 -18.18 12.99 -29.95
CA SER A 297 -18.95 12.25 -30.95
C SER A 297 -19.48 10.91 -30.38
N THR A 298 -20.79 10.75 -30.32
CA THR A 298 -21.45 9.52 -29.86
C THR A 298 -21.28 8.33 -30.81
N SER A 299 -20.76 8.57 -32.02
CA SER A 299 -20.38 7.50 -32.96
C SER A 299 -19.00 6.90 -32.68
N ARG A 300 -18.24 7.48 -31.74
CA ARG A 300 -16.87 7.09 -31.39
C ARG A 300 -16.78 6.62 -29.94
N SER A 301 -15.84 5.70 -29.66
CA SER A 301 -15.68 5.18 -28.30
C SER A 301 -14.89 6.15 -27.43
N ALA A 302 -15.34 6.28 -26.17
CA ALA A 302 -14.66 6.98 -25.09
C ALA A 302 -14.57 6.09 -23.84
N ASN A 303 -13.50 6.24 -23.06
CA ASN A 303 -13.19 5.40 -21.90
C ASN A 303 -12.44 6.17 -20.81
N ASN A 304 -12.31 5.55 -19.64
CA ASN A 304 -11.52 6.00 -18.50
C ASN A 304 -11.80 7.44 -18.06
N PRO A 305 -13.06 7.77 -17.77
CA PRO A 305 -13.40 9.09 -17.29
C PRO A 305 -12.92 9.32 -15.85
N GLN A 306 -12.66 10.60 -15.55
CA GLN A 306 -12.43 11.07 -14.19
C GLN A 306 -13.09 12.44 -14.00
N LEU A 307 -13.52 12.72 -12.78
CA LEU A 307 -14.00 14.04 -12.34
C LEU A 307 -12.98 14.69 -11.41
N LEU A 308 -12.92 16.01 -11.46
CA LEU A 308 -12.16 16.85 -10.52
C LEU A 308 -13.01 18.04 -10.10
N ASN A 309 -13.15 18.26 -8.80
CA ASN A 309 -13.65 19.51 -8.24
C ASN A 309 -12.49 20.50 -8.05
N ASP A 310 -12.63 21.68 -8.61
CA ASP A 310 -11.74 22.84 -8.40
C ASP A 310 -12.49 23.93 -7.62
N ASN A 311 -12.80 23.68 -6.34
CA ASN A 311 -13.46 24.57 -5.38
C ASN A 311 -14.74 25.29 -5.85
N SER A 312 -14.92 25.54 -7.13
CA SER A 312 -16.09 26.20 -7.74
C SER A 312 -16.49 25.60 -9.08
N SER A 313 -15.68 24.74 -9.63
CA SER A 313 -15.83 24.21 -10.98
C SER A 313 -15.60 22.70 -11.02
N LEU A 314 -16.42 21.99 -11.76
CA LEU A 314 -16.29 20.54 -11.93
C LEU A 314 -15.76 20.24 -13.34
N TYR A 315 -14.63 19.58 -13.42
CA TYR A 315 -14.02 19.14 -14.67
C TYR A 315 -14.25 17.65 -14.87
N ALA A 316 -14.46 17.26 -16.13
CA ALA A 316 -14.44 15.86 -16.58
C ALA A 316 -13.35 15.68 -17.62
N ILE A 317 -12.56 14.61 -17.48
CA ILE A 317 -11.51 14.22 -18.42
C ILE A 317 -11.72 12.76 -18.83
N TRP A 318 -11.46 12.43 -20.09
CA TRP A 318 -11.56 11.05 -20.61
C TRP A 318 -10.71 10.87 -21.87
N SER A 319 -10.56 9.62 -22.29
CA SER A 319 -9.94 9.27 -23.57
C SER A 319 -11.03 8.97 -24.60
N GLU A 320 -11.04 9.64 -25.75
CA GLU A 320 -12.02 9.48 -26.84
C GLU A 320 -11.33 9.28 -28.20
N ASN A 321 -11.76 8.28 -28.95
CA ASN A 321 -11.25 8.03 -30.29
C ASN A 321 -11.73 9.12 -31.26
N ASN A 322 -10.82 9.73 -32.03
CA ASN A 322 -11.17 10.72 -33.05
C ASN A 322 -11.36 10.13 -34.47
N GLY A 323 -11.23 8.81 -34.61
CA GLY A 323 -11.31 8.07 -35.87
C GLY A 323 -9.95 7.50 -36.30
N THR A 324 -8.84 8.04 -35.77
CA THR A 324 -7.47 7.59 -36.02
C THR A 324 -6.73 7.24 -34.74
N ALA A 325 -6.89 8.04 -33.69
CA ALA A 325 -6.20 7.90 -32.42
C ALA A 325 -7.10 8.33 -31.25
N ASN A 326 -6.77 7.84 -30.06
CA ASN A 326 -7.43 8.29 -28.85
C ASN A 326 -6.88 9.65 -28.42
N GLN A 327 -7.78 10.58 -28.14
CA GLN A 327 -7.48 11.93 -27.68
C GLN A 327 -7.92 12.09 -26.22
N ILE A 328 -7.17 12.87 -25.46
CA ILE A 328 -7.60 13.26 -24.11
C ILE A 328 -8.52 14.47 -24.25
N ARG A 329 -9.77 14.29 -23.83
CA ARG A 329 -10.82 15.30 -23.89
C ARG A 329 -11.08 15.84 -22.51
N VAL A 330 -11.36 17.14 -22.41
CA VAL A 330 -11.69 17.82 -21.15
C VAL A 330 -12.91 18.70 -21.32
N LYS A 331 -13.87 18.58 -20.41
CA LYS A 331 -15.01 19.48 -20.31
C LYS A 331 -15.11 20.06 -18.91
N LEU A 332 -15.61 21.29 -18.85
CA LEU A 332 -15.94 22.05 -17.65
C LEU A 332 -17.46 22.14 -17.53
N PHE A 333 -17.99 21.82 -16.34
CA PHE A 333 -19.38 22.02 -15.99
C PHE A 333 -19.61 23.47 -15.53
N ASP A 334 -20.57 24.16 -16.12
CA ASP A 334 -20.83 25.56 -15.86
C ASP A 334 -21.68 25.83 -14.59
N ASN A 335 -21.88 24.80 -13.77
CA ASN A 335 -22.70 24.78 -12.55
C ASN A 335 -24.20 25.15 -12.79
N SER A 336 -24.62 25.24 -14.04
CA SER A 336 -26.01 25.46 -14.39
C SER A 336 -26.64 24.28 -15.11
N THR A 337 -26.26 24.01 -16.35
CA THR A 337 -26.88 22.97 -17.18
C THR A 337 -25.93 22.30 -18.18
N SER A 338 -24.74 22.88 -18.41
CA SER A 338 -23.94 22.51 -19.58
C SER A 338 -22.50 22.08 -19.25
N TRP A 339 -22.01 21.14 -20.02
CA TRP A 339 -20.60 20.74 -20.06
C TRP A 339 -19.94 21.36 -21.29
N ASN A 340 -19.05 22.32 -21.06
CA ASN A 340 -18.37 23.08 -22.10
C ASN A 340 -16.99 22.50 -22.37
N LEU A 341 -16.63 22.36 -23.65
CA LEU A 341 -15.32 21.86 -24.06
C LEU A 341 -14.22 22.88 -23.71
N VAL A 342 -13.15 22.43 -23.06
CA VAL A 342 -12.00 23.27 -22.67
C VAL A 342 -10.65 22.67 -23.09
N ASP A 343 -10.65 21.64 -23.94
CA ASP A 343 -9.42 20.98 -24.40
C ASP A 343 -8.81 21.63 -25.66
N ASN A 344 -9.62 21.99 -26.63
CA ASN A 344 -9.22 22.75 -27.79
C ASN A 344 -10.46 23.40 -28.41
N ILE A 345 -10.47 24.72 -28.46
CA ILE A 345 -11.65 25.51 -28.86
C ILE A 345 -11.90 25.44 -30.37
N ASP A 346 -10.85 25.26 -31.17
CA ASP A 346 -10.92 25.46 -32.61
C ASP A 346 -11.09 24.16 -33.41
N ASP A 347 -10.95 22.98 -32.77
CA ASP A 347 -10.99 21.70 -33.48
C ASP A 347 -11.66 20.58 -32.69
N ASN A 348 -12.78 20.13 -33.19
CA ASN A 348 -13.49 18.97 -32.66
C ASN A 348 -12.74 17.63 -32.83
N ALA A 349 -11.59 17.58 -33.50
CA ALA A 349 -10.84 16.38 -33.78
C ALA A 349 -9.65 16.15 -32.85
N THR A 350 -9.10 17.20 -32.25
CA THR A 350 -7.91 17.11 -31.38
C THR A 350 -8.27 17.42 -29.92
N GLY A 351 -7.67 16.67 -29.00
CA GLY A 351 -7.72 16.94 -27.56
C GLY A 351 -6.45 17.66 -27.08
N ILE A 352 -6.06 17.40 -25.85
CA ILE A 352 -4.84 17.97 -25.24
C ILE A 352 -3.59 17.09 -25.47
N ASN A 353 -3.66 16.09 -26.35
CA ASN A 353 -2.52 15.25 -26.68
C ASN A 353 -1.31 16.10 -27.11
N ASN A 354 -0.12 15.69 -26.71
CA ASN A 354 1.11 16.29 -27.23
C ASN A 354 1.26 16.05 -28.74
N ASN A 355 0.86 14.88 -29.22
CA ASN A 355 0.78 14.54 -30.65
C ASN A 355 -0.62 14.01 -31.02
N PRO A 356 -1.46 14.80 -31.72
CA PRO A 356 -2.83 14.41 -32.06
C PRO A 356 -2.96 13.16 -32.94
N SER A 357 -1.89 12.71 -33.59
CA SER A 357 -1.87 11.47 -34.40
C SER A 357 -1.61 10.21 -33.56
N LYS A 358 -1.33 10.36 -32.27
CA LYS A 358 -0.95 9.27 -31.36
C LYS A 358 -2.04 9.00 -30.32
N ASN A 359 -2.09 7.73 -29.86
CA ASN A 359 -3.03 7.33 -28.84
C ASN A 359 -2.63 7.89 -27.47
N ALA A 360 -3.59 8.50 -26.78
CA ALA A 360 -3.48 8.93 -25.40
C ALA A 360 -4.58 8.29 -24.55
N ILE A 361 -4.21 7.79 -23.37
CA ILE A 361 -5.06 7.00 -22.48
C ILE A 361 -4.77 7.28 -21.00
N ASN A 362 -5.66 6.81 -20.13
CA ASN A 362 -5.53 6.87 -18.66
C ASN A 362 -5.30 8.29 -18.12
N PRO A 363 -6.14 9.26 -18.48
CA PRO A 363 -5.96 10.61 -18.01
C PRO A 363 -6.28 10.76 -16.52
N LYS A 364 -5.66 11.75 -15.89
CA LYS A 364 -5.90 12.21 -14.52
C LYS A 364 -5.88 13.73 -14.46
N LEU A 365 -6.71 14.29 -13.57
CA LEU A 365 -6.72 15.72 -13.26
C LEU A 365 -6.34 15.96 -11.80
N LEU A 366 -5.73 17.11 -11.53
CA LEU A 366 -5.39 17.58 -10.20
C LEU A 366 -5.29 19.11 -10.17
N ASN A 367 -5.69 19.73 -9.05
CA ASN A 367 -5.47 21.16 -8.78
C ASN A 367 -4.11 21.38 -8.12
N PHE A 368 -3.32 22.29 -8.65
CA PHE A 368 -2.05 22.69 -8.07
C PHE A 368 -1.74 24.16 -8.40
N ASN A 369 -1.38 24.96 -7.38
CA ASN A 369 -1.00 26.38 -7.52
C ASN A 369 -2.01 27.17 -8.38
N SER A 370 -3.30 27.10 -8.06
CA SER A 370 -4.38 27.77 -8.76
C SER A 370 -4.47 27.44 -10.27
N GLY A 371 -4.05 26.24 -10.66
CA GLY A 371 -4.18 25.73 -12.03
C GLY A 371 -4.62 24.27 -12.03
N VAL A 372 -5.33 23.88 -13.07
CA VAL A 372 -5.70 22.48 -13.33
C VAL A 372 -4.61 21.80 -14.13
N TYR A 373 -4.12 20.66 -13.63
CA TYR A 373 -3.11 19.85 -14.28
C TYR A 373 -3.72 18.55 -14.77
N ALA A 374 -3.37 18.15 -15.96
CA ALA A 374 -3.70 16.85 -16.55
C ALA A 374 -2.44 16.02 -16.74
N ALA A 375 -2.51 14.72 -16.44
CA ALA A 375 -1.47 13.76 -16.77
C ALA A 375 -2.07 12.57 -17.51
N TRP A 376 -1.38 12.05 -18.52
CA TRP A 376 -1.83 10.91 -19.32
C TRP A 376 -0.66 10.08 -19.88
N SER A 377 -0.99 8.89 -20.38
CA SER A 377 -0.05 8.07 -21.14
C SER A 377 -0.28 8.30 -22.62
N GLU A 378 0.75 8.63 -23.40
CA GLU A 378 0.68 8.85 -24.85
C GLU A 378 1.74 8.03 -25.58
N ASP A 379 1.36 7.39 -26.68
CA ASP A 379 2.25 6.63 -27.55
C ASP A 379 3.11 7.59 -28.38
N ASN A 380 4.44 7.45 -28.32
CA ASN A 380 5.35 8.22 -29.17
C ASN A 380 5.72 7.49 -30.48
N GLY A 381 5.15 6.31 -30.73
CA GLY A 381 5.41 5.44 -31.88
C GLY A 381 6.34 4.28 -31.58
N SER A 382 7.02 4.26 -30.44
CA SER A 382 7.87 3.17 -29.98
C SER A 382 7.50 2.69 -28.57
N ALA A 383 7.04 3.60 -27.72
CA ALA A 383 6.66 3.32 -26.33
C ALA A 383 5.68 4.37 -25.81
N SER A 384 4.93 4.04 -24.77
CA SER A 384 4.07 4.99 -24.09
C SER A 384 4.87 5.89 -23.15
N GLN A 385 4.60 7.19 -23.18
CA GLN A 385 5.23 8.21 -22.36
C GLN A 385 4.19 8.88 -21.45
N ILE A 386 4.62 9.33 -20.28
CA ILE A 386 3.77 10.16 -19.42
C ILE A 386 3.96 11.62 -19.79
N HIS A 387 2.87 12.25 -20.19
CA HIS A 387 2.80 13.70 -20.44
C HIS A 387 2.01 14.39 -19.35
N VAL A 388 2.36 15.66 -19.10
CA VAL A 388 1.66 16.53 -18.15
C VAL A 388 1.43 17.88 -18.80
N ALA A 389 0.20 18.37 -18.72
CA ALA A 389 -0.15 19.73 -19.15
C ALA A 389 -0.82 20.51 -18.02
N ARG A 390 -0.68 21.81 -18.06
CA ARG A 390 -1.36 22.77 -17.22
C ARG A 390 -2.38 23.54 -18.06
N TYR A 391 -3.59 23.64 -17.53
CA TYR A 391 -4.61 24.56 -18.04
C TYR A 391 -4.35 25.95 -17.47
N ASP A 392 -4.21 26.92 -18.34
CA ASP A 392 -4.26 28.32 -17.97
C ASP A 392 -5.69 28.82 -18.13
N ASP A 393 -6.15 29.72 -17.27
CA ASP A 393 -7.51 30.26 -17.30
C ASP A 393 -7.85 31.02 -18.60
N ASN A 394 -6.92 31.09 -19.56
CA ASN A 394 -7.07 31.67 -20.88
C ASN A 394 -7.44 30.64 -21.99
N SER A 395 -7.99 29.48 -21.59
CA SER A 395 -8.50 28.43 -22.50
C SER A 395 -7.45 27.65 -23.27
N SER A 396 -6.19 27.60 -22.79
CA SER A 396 -5.14 26.79 -23.39
C SER A 396 -4.49 25.82 -22.43
N TRP A 397 -4.04 24.69 -22.97
CA TRP A 397 -3.26 23.68 -22.26
C TRP A 397 -1.79 23.79 -22.68
N THR A 398 -0.91 23.96 -21.71
CA THR A 398 0.53 24.06 -21.93
C THR A 398 1.21 22.81 -21.37
N ILE A 399 2.00 22.11 -22.20
CA ILE A 399 2.82 20.98 -21.77
C ILE A 399 3.88 21.47 -20.79
N VAL A 400 4.01 20.80 -19.64
CA VAL A 400 4.93 21.14 -18.54
C VAL A 400 5.85 19.97 -18.14
N ASP A 401 5.97 18.96 -18.99
CA ASP A 401 6.91 17.86 -18.82
C ASP A 401 8.37 18.27 -19.11
N ASP A 402 9.33 17.40 -18.75
CA ASP A 402 10.75 17.66 -18.94
C ASP A 402 11.15 17.74 -20.43
N ASN A 403 10.44 17.00 -21.29
CA ASN A 403 10.71 16.92 -22.72
C ASN A 403 9.46 16.52 -23.50
N SER A 404 9.02 17.38 -24.41
CA SER A 404 7.81 17.18 -25.21
C SER A 404 7.82 15.90 -26.09
N SER A 405 8.98 15.33 -26.40
CA SER A 405 9.08 14.10 -27.20
C SER A 405 9.18 12.81 -26.38
N THR A 406 9.61 12.90 -25.11
CA THR A 406 9.87 11.74 -24.25
C THR A 406 9.12 11.79 -22.93
N GLY A 407 8.31 12.84 -22.71
CA GLY A 407 7.57 13.04 -21.47
C GLY A 407 8.49 13.08 -20.26
N ILE A 408 8.00 12.59 -19.13
CA ILE A 408 8.73 12.57 -17.86
C ILE A 408 9.28 11.19 -17.47
N ASN A 409 9.24 10.22 -18.37
CA ASN A 409 9.75 8.87 -18.13
C ASN A 409 11.24 8.87 -17.72
N LYS A 410 11.64 7.92 -16.91
CA LYS A 410 13.05 7.65 -16.61
C LYS A 410 13.76 7.03 -17.83
N ALA A 411 13.07 6.14 -18.52
CA ALA A 411 13.58 5.43 -19.69
C ALA A 411 12.69 5.72 -20.92
N PRO A 412 13.04 6.69 -21.78
CA PRO A 412 12.19 7.13 -22.90
C PRO A 412 11.82 6.06 -23.93
N GLY A 413 12.62 4.98 -24.03
CA GLY A 413 12.33 3.82 -24.89
C GLY A 413 11.47 2.72 -24.25
N LYS A 414 10.95 2.94 -23.06
CA LYS A 414 10.14 1.96 -22.31
C LYS A 414 8.75 2.50 -22.04
N ASN A 415 7.78 1.57 -21.92
CA ASN A 415 6.40 1.93 -21.66
C ASN A 415 6.19 2.49 -20.26
N ALA A 416 5.44 3.59 -20.18
CA ALA A 416 4.95 4.19 -18.95
C ALA A 416 3.43 4.37 -19.04
N THR A 417 2.71 4.00 -17.97
CA THR A 417 1.23 3.97 -17.94
C THR A 417 0.70 4.29 -16.55
N TYR A 418 -0.61 4.55 -16.47
CA TYR A 418 -1.36 4.76 -15.23
C TYR A 418 -0.81 5.88 -14.35
N PRO A 419 -0.70 7.12 -14.86
CA PRO A 419 -0.29 8.24 -14.02
C PRO A 419 -1.31 8.52 -12.93
N THR A 420 -0.82 9.02 -11.79
CA THR A 420 -1.62 9.54 -10.68
C THR A 420 -0.89 10.70 -10.03
N MET A 421 -1.65 11.66 -9.52
CA MET A 421 -1.08 12.89 -8.96
C MET A 421 -1.63 13.18 -7.56
N ALA A 422 -0.81 13.84 -6.74
CA ALA A 422 -1.23 14.41 -5.45
C ALA A 422 -0.40 15.65 -5.13
N VAL A 423 -0.90 16.50 -4.24
CA VAL A 423 -0.16 17.66 -3.72
C VAL A 423 0.24 17.40 -2.28
N LEU A 424 1.51 17.63 -1.97
CA LEU A 424 2.00 17.71 -0.59
C LEU A 424 2.78 19.01 -0.43
N SER A 425 2.39 19.83 0.56
CA SER A 425 2.94 21.17 0.78
C SER A 425 2.87 22.03 -0.49
N THR A 426 3.98 22.47 -1.01
CA THR A 426 4.09 23.35 -2.21
C THR A 426 4.48 22.60 -3.48
N LYS A 427 4.43 21.26 -3.48
CA LYS A 427 4.84 20.45 -4.63
C LYS A 427 3.72 19.54 -5.12
N LEU A 428 3.66 19.38 -6.43
CA LEU A 428 2.89 18.32 -7.09
C LEU A 428 3.76 17.07 -7.17
N TYR A 429 3.19 15.93 -6.86
CA TYR A 429 3.81 14.61 -7.00
C TYR A 429 3.05 13.81 -8.04
N LEU A 430 3.80 13.13 -8.90
CA LEU A 430 3.28 12.29 -9.96
C LEU A 430 3.91 10.91 -9.85
N ALA A 431 3.09 9.87 -9.81
CA ALA A 431 3.52 8.48 -9.85
C ALA A 431 2.95 7.77 -11.08
N TRP A 432 3.68 6.80 -11.61
CA TRP A 432 3.27 5.99 -12.76
C TRP A 432 3.95 4.61 -12.74
N SER A 433 3.44 3.69 -13.55
CA SER A 433 4.08 2.40 -13.80
C SER A 433 4.99 2.51 -15.01
N GLU A 434 6.27 2.18 -14.90
CA GLU A 434 7.23 2.24 -16.00
C GLU A 434 8.04 0.94 -16.11
N THR A 435 8.17 0.43 -17.32
CA THR A 435 9.02 -0.72 -17.60
C THR A 435 10.49 -0.32 -17.51
N ASN A 436 11.28 -1.01 -16.69
CA ASN A 436 12.71 -0.77 -16.55
C ASN A 436 13.56 -1.54 -17.59
N ALA A 437 14.89 -1.44 -17.49
CA ALA A 437 15.83 -2.14 -18.38
C ALA A 437 15.71 -3.67 -18.29
N ASP A 438 15.31 -4.22 -17.15
CA ASP A 438 15.14 -5.65 -16.91
C ASP A 438 13.75 -6.18 -17.35
N ASN A 439 12.98 -5.36 -18.08
CA ASN A 439 11.60 -5.62 -18.49
C ASN A 439 10.64 -5.92 -17.32
N ARG A 440 10.86 -5.27 -16.17
CA ARG A 440 9.97 -5.27 -15.02
C ARG A 440 9.32 -3.90 -14.88
N THR A 441 8.03 -3.88 -14.57
CA THR A 441 7.34 -2.62 -14.28
C THR A 441 7.64 -2.17 -12.85
N GLN A 442 8.03 -0.91 -12.71
CA GLN A 442 8.34 -0.27 -11.45
C GLN A 442 7.40 0.92 -11.23
N ILE A 443 7.05 1.21 -9.98
CA ILE A 443 6.37 2.46 -9.67
C ILE A 443 7.42 3.55 -9.55
N ARG A 444 7.35 4.53 -10.46
CA ARG A 444 8.22 5.71 -10.49
C ARG A 444 7.49 6.89 -9.87
N VAL A 445 8.24 7.77 -9.21
CA VAL A 445 7.67 8.99 -8.60
C VAL A 445 8.59 10.18 -8.85
N LYS A 446 7.99 11.28 -9.35
CA LYS A 446 8.63 12.59 -9.44
C LYS A 446 7.84 13.63 -8.65
N SER A 447 8.52 14.68 -8.19
CA SER A 447 7.92 15.90 -7.69
C SER A 447 8.17 17.06 -8.65
N TYR A 448 7.21 17.98 -8.74
CA TYR A 448 7.25 19.22 -9.51
C TYR A 448 7.10 20.41 -8.56
N ASP A 449 8.00 21.37 -8.63
CA ASP A 449 8.00 22.55 -7.77
C ASP A 449 7.33 23.79 -8.41
N GLY A 450 6.76 23.64 -9.61
CA GLY A 450 6.21 24.71 -10.43
C GLY A 450 7.12 25.11 -11.59
N SER A 451 8.38 24.63 -11.62
CA SER A 451 9.37 24.92 -12.64
C SER A 451 10.11 23.68 -13.16
N SER A 452 10.40 22.73 -12.30
CA SER A 452 11.21 21.55 -12.64
C SER A 452 10.73 20.27 -11.99
N TRP A 453 11.00 19.13 -12.64
CA TRP A 453 10.70 17.79 -12.18
C TRP A 453 11.93 17.12 -11.55
N SER A 454 11.77 16.48 -10.42
CA SER A 454 12.83 15.74 -9.73
C SER A 454 12.35 14.38 -9.26
N PHE A 455 13.15 13.31 -9.47
CA PHE A 455 12.83 12.00 -8.92
C PHE A 455 12.87 11.99 -7.39
N VAL A 456 11.88 11.34 -6.77
CA VAL A 456 11.77 11.16 -5.31
C VAL A 456 11.61 9.67 -4.95
N ASP A 457 11.96 8.79 -5.87
CA ASP A 457 11.96 7.32 -5.73
C ASP A 457 13.37 6.72 -5.63
N GLY A 458 14.38 7.56 -5.34
CA GLY A 458 15.80 7.19 -5.29
C GLY A 458 16.51 7.28 -6.64
N ASP A 459 15.80 7.66 -7.71
CA ASP A 459 16.35 7.90 -9.08
C ASP A 459 17.20 6.75 -9.66
N ASN A 460 16.94 5.51 -9.25
CA ASN A 460 17.67 4.35 -9.73
C ASN A 460 17.15 3.90 -11.12
N ALA A 461 18.03 3.46 -12.01
CA ALA A 461 17.65 3.06 -13.37
C ALA A 461 16.74 1.81 -13.41
N THR A 462 16.90 0.89 -12.45
CA THR A 462 16.17 -0.38 -12.44
C THR A 462 15.16 -0.49 -11.30
N LYS A 463 15.20 0.42 -10.30
CA LYS A 463 14.37 0.36 -9.09
C LYS A 463 13.50 1.61 -8.99
N GLY A 464 12.21 1.40 -8.78
CA GLY A 464 11.27 2.40 -8.29
C GLY A 464 11.02 2.24 -6.80
N ILE A 465 9.79 2.50 -6.36
CA ILE A 465 9.36 2.30 -4.97
C ILE A 465 8.82 0.89 -4.69
N ASN A 466 8.92 -0.05 -5.64
CA ASN A 466 8.52 -1.45 -5.43
C ASN A 466 9.21 -2.02 -4.20
N LYS A 467 8.50 -2.85 -3.46
CA LYS A 467 9.08 -3.60 -2.35
C LYS A 467 10.06 -4.67 -2.85
N ASP A 468 9.66 -5.35 -3.91
CA ASP A 468 10.52 -6.27 -4.65
C ASP A 468 10.72 -5.74 -6.09
N TYR A 469 11.87 -5.13 -6.36
CA TYR A 469 12.18 -4.59 -7.69
C TYR A 469 12.35 -5.68 -8.78
N THR A 470 12.38 -6.96 -8.41
CA THR A 470 12.39 -8.09 -9.36
C THR A 470 10.98 -8.47 -9.83
N GLN A 471 9.94 -7.91 -9.21
CA GLN A 471 8.54 -8.13 -9.53
C GLN A 471 7.92 -6.93 -10.25
N ASN A 472 6.81 -7.20 -10.96
CA ASN A 472 6.06 -6.14 -11.62
C ASN A 472 5.17 -5.39 -10.62
N ALA A 473 5.05 -4.08 -10.80
CA ALA A 473 4.12 -3.23 -10.07
C ALA A 473 3.31 -2.33 -11.00
N SER A 474 2.05 -2.07 -10.66
CA SER A 474 1.12 -1.33 -11.52
C SER A 474 0.04 -0.60 -10.72
N TYR A 475 -0.69 0.29 -11.41
CA TYR A 475 -1.84 1.03 -10.90
C TYR A 475 -1.56 1.83 -9.63
N PRO A 476 -0.53 2.70 -9.62
CA PRO A 476 -0.27 3.54 -8.45
C PRO A 476 -1.44 4.51 -8.18
N GLN A 477 -1.63 4.80 -6.90
CA GLN A 477 -2.47 5.89 -6.39
C GLN A 477 -1.65 6.70 -5.40
N LEU A 478 -1.67 8.02 -5.49
CA LEU A 478 -1.06 8.93 -4.52
C LEU A 478 -2.16 9.61 -3.71
N VAL A 479 -1.99 9.66 -2.39
CA VAL A 479 -2.94 10.29 -1.47
C VAL A 479 -2.21 11.08 -0.40
N LYS A 480 -2.59 12.34 -0.23
CA LYS A 480 -2.21 13.13 0.95
C LYS A 480 -3.17 12.82 2.10
N VAL A 481 -2.64 12.44 3.24
CA VAL A 481 -3.39 12.29 4.49
C VAL A 481 -2.86 13.31 5.49
N THR A 482 -3.76 14.08 6.10
CA THR A 482 -3.42 15.02 7.19
C THR A 482 -3.90 14.38 8.49
N ASP A 483 -3.00 14.24 9.46
CA ASP A 483 -3.30 13.65 10.76
C ASP A 483 -3.94 14.65 11.73
N ASN A 484 -4.30 14.19 12.93
CA ASN A 484 -4.92 15.04 13.96
C ASN A 484 -3.99 16.18 14.46
N SER A 485 -2.68 16.08 14.22
CA SER A 485 -1.70 17.12 14.56
C SER A 485 -1.51 18.15 13.44
N SER A 486 -2.32 18.09 12.38
CA SER A 486 -2.20 18.87 11.15
C SER A 486 -0.92 18.60 10.35
N SER A 487 -0.23 17.49 10.63
CA SER A 487 0.89 17.02 9.83
C SER A 487 0.35 16.27 8.60
N SER A 488 0.83 16.65 7.43
CA SER A 488 0.45 16.02 6.18
C SER A 488 1.54 15.08 5.68
N LYS A 489 1.14 13.90 5.26
CA LYS A 489 2.00 12.86 4.70
C LYS A 489 1.48 12.41 3.35
N LEU A 490 2.38 11.99 2.47
CA LEU A 490 2.04 11.42 1.17
C LEU A 490 2.17 9.90 1.23
N TYR A 491 1.13 9.22 0.75
CA TYR A 491 1.11 7.77 0.63
C TYR A 491 0.99 7.37 -0.83
N ALA A 492 1.68 6.28 -1.18
CA ALA A 492 1.49 5.57 -2.43
C ALA A 492 0.85 4.21 -2.16
N VAL A 493 -0.14 3.85 -2.98
CA VAL A 493 -0.83 2.56 -2.97
C VAL A 493 -0.76 1.96 -4.37
N TRP A 494 -0.36 0.69 -4.53
CA TRP A 494 -0.23 0.05 -5.84
C TRP A 494 -0.43 -1.46 -5.77
N LEU A 495 -0.52 -2.10 -6.93
CA LEU A 495 -0.43 -3.56 -7.05
C LEU A 495 1.01 -3.97 -7.32
N GLU A 496 1.48 -5.02 -6.65
CA GLU A 496 2.78 -5.64 -6.86
C GLU A 496 2.64 -7.16 -6.93
N GLU A 497 3.32 -7.79 -7.87
CA GLU A 497 3.32 -9.24 -8.01
C GLU A 497 4.16 -9.91 -6.91
N ASN A 498 3.63 -10.98 -6.34
CA ASN A 498 4.31 -11.89 -5.42
C ASN A 498 3.64 -13.27 -5.53
N GLY A 499 3.81 -13.94 -6.67
CA GLY A 499 3.02 -15.12 -7.04
C GLY A 499 1.57 -14.78 -7.43
N ASN A 500 0.92 -13.92 -6.65
CA ASN A 500 -0.35 -13.24 -6.97
C ASN A 500 -0.16 -11.73 -6.77
N THR A 501 -1.12 -10.94 -7.24
CA THR A 501 -1.07 -9.48 -7.03
C THR A 501 -1.43 -9.12 -5.59
N GLN A 502 -0.60 -8.29 -4.97
CA GLN A 502 -0.77 -7.77 -3.61
C GLN A 502 -0.95 -6.27 -3.63
N VAL A 503 -1.80 -5.74 -2.76
CA VAL A 503 -1.93 -4.29 -2.55
C VAL A 503 -0.84 -3.82 -1.60
N ARG A 504 0.02 -2.92 -2.06
CA ARG A 504 1.12 -2.33 -1.31
C ARG A 504 0.79 -0.93 -0.86
N VAL A 505 1.37 -0.53 0.26
CA VAL A 505 1.27 0.84 0.78
C VAL A 505 2.63 1.29 1.29
N ALA A 506 3.06 2.47 0.85
CA ALA A 506 4.25 3.12 1.40
C ALA A 506 3.99 4.61 1.70
N GLU A 507 4.67 5.12 2.72
CA GLU A 507 4.68 6.52 3.15
C GLU A 507 5.97 7.18 2.69
N PHE A 508 5.86 8.36 2.12
CA PHE A 508 6.98 9.19 1.71
C PHE A 508 7.57 9.95 2.91
N ASN A 509 8.89 9.93 3.05
CA ASN A 509 9.58 10.60 4.16
C ASN A 509 9.81 12.12 3.96
N GLY A 510 9.33 12.68 2.83
CA GLY A 510 9.50 14.09 2.49
C GLY A 510 10.77 14.40 1.68
N THR A 511 11.68 13.46 1.48
CA THR A 511 12.93 13.66 0.71
C THR A 511 13.06 12.74 -0.49
N SER A 512 13.35 11.46 -0.28
CA SER A 512 13.59 10.50 -1.39
C SER A 512 13.33 9.04 -1.03
N THR A 513 12.88 8.76 0.20
CA THR A 513 12.66 7.37 0.65
C THR A 513 11.21 7.11 0.98
N TRP A 514 10.81 5.86 0.80
CA TRP A 514 9.46 5.36 1.01
C TRP A 514 9.48 4.24 2.04
N SER A 515 8.67 4.36 3.09
CA SER A 515 8.56 3.38 4.18
C SER A 515 7.29 2.56 4.02
N PHE A 516 7.40 1.24 3.95
CA PHE A 516 6.24 0.35 3.81
C PHE A 516 5.36 0.40 5.06
N LYS A 517 4.04 0.52 4.86
CA LYS A 517 3.00 0.54 5.90
C LYS A 517 2.13 -0.71 5.90
N ASP A 518 2.37 -1.59 4.94
CA ASP A 518 1.76 -2.92 4.84
C ASP A 518 2.63 -4.02 5.48
N GLY A 519 3.65 -3.63 6.29
CA GLY A 519 4.55 -4.50 7.06
C GLY A 519 5.75 -5.00 6.28
N ASP A 520 6.61 -5.77 6.96
CA ASP A 520 7.86 -6.29 6.39
C ASP A 520 7.63 -7.48 5.43
N SER A 521 6.52 -8.20 5.59
CA SER A 521 6.20 -9.35 4.73
C SER A 521 5.84 -8.92 3.30
N PHE A 522 5.91 -9.85 2.36
CA PHE A 522 5.51 -9.63 0.97
C PHE A 522 3.99 -9.82 0.75
N ASP A 523 3.19 -9.93 1.81
CA ASP A 523 1.76 -10.27 1.74
C ASP A 523 0.84 -9.09 1.42
N GLY A 524 1.34 -7.85 1.52
CA GLY A 524 0.54 -6.65 1.29
C GLY A 524 -0.69 -6.54 2.20
N LEU A 525 -1.70 -5.79 1.78
CA LEU A 525 -2.97 -5.62 2.51
C LEU A 525 -3.99 -6.74 2.25
N ASN A 526 -3.76 -7.63 1.28
CA ASN A 526 -4.72 -8.67 0.93
C ASN A 526 -5.17 -9.45 2.16
N LEU A 527 -6.46 -9.69 2.27
CA LEU A 527 -7.01 -10.56 3.31
C LEU A 527 -6.57 -12.01 3.10
N ASN A 528 -6.53 -12.43 1.83
CA ASN A 528 -6.02 -13.72 1.42
C ASN A 528 -4.92 -13.56 0.37
N THR A 529 -3.66 -13.76 0.79
CA THR A 529 -2.46 -13.60 -0.05
C THR A 529 -2.38 -14.59 -1.21
N ALA A 530 -3.11 -15.71 -1.15
CA ALA A 530 -3.21 -16.68 -2.23
C ALA A 530 -4.21 -16.26 -3.33
N LYS A 531 -4.84 -15.08 -3.20
CA LYS A 531 -5.85 -14.58 -4.15
C LYS A 531 -5.37 -13.33 -4.88
N ILE A 532 -5.88 -13.16 -6.09
CA ILE A 532 -5.57 -12.02 -6.96
C ILE A 532 -6.32 -10.78 -6.46
N SER A 533 -5.61 -9.65 -6.39
CA SER A 533 -6.18 -8.33 -6.21
C SER A 533 -6.23 -7.55 -7.51
N GLY A 534 -7.27 -6.73 -7.67
CA GLY A 534 -7.42 -5.80 -8.78
C GLY A 534 -7.06 -4.36 -8.39
N LYS A 535 -7.12 -3.47 -9.37
CA LYS A 535 -6.74 -2.05 -9.28
C LYS A 535 -7.24 -1.39 -7.99
N PRO A 536 -6.34 -0.81 -7.16
CA PRO A 536 -6.71 -0.10 -5.95
C PRO A 536 -7.23 1.30 -6.23
N SER A 537 -8.05 1.80 -5.31
CA SER A 537 -8.38 3.21 -5.15
C SER A 537 -8.09 3.62 -3.70
N ALA A 538 -7.65 4.85 -3.50
CA ALA A 538 -7.30 5.33 -2.18
C ALA A 538 -7.81 6.76 -1.94
N ALA A 539 -8.19 7.07 -0.70
CA ALA A 539 -8.68 8.38 -0.28
C ALA A 539 -8.26 8.67 1.17
N ALA A 540 -8.19 9.95 1.51
CA ALA A 540 -8.06 10.38 2.90
C ALA A 540 -9.46 10.63 3.48
N TYR A 541 -9.79 9.97 4.59
CA TYR A 541 -11.07 10.16 5.28
C TYR A 541 -10.87 10.15 6.78
N LEU A 542 -11.33 11.21 7.46
CA LEU A 542 -11.19 11.39 8.92
C LEU A 542 -9.77 11.13 9.42
N ASN A 543 -8.81 11.79 8.76
CA ASN A 543 -7.38 11.72 9.08
C ASN A 543 -6.75 10.32 8.94
N LYS A 544 -7.39 9.42 8.20
CA LYS A 544 -6.92 8.06 7.91
C LYS A 544 -6.83 7.83 6.40
N LEU A 545 -5.88 6.99 6.01
CA LEU A 545 -5.83 6.45 4.66
C LEU A 545 -6.87 5.33 4.55
N ILE A 546 -7.76 5.46 3.58
CA ILE A 546 -8.70 4.41 3.18
C ILE A 546 -8.24 3.84 1.84
N VAL A 547 -8.20 2.53 1.76
CA VAL A 547 -7.83 1.79 0.54
C VAL A 547 -8.95 0.84 0.17
N ALA A 548 -9.37 0.88 -1.08
CA ALA A 548 -10.34 -0.07 -1.64
C ALA A 548 -9.73 -0.80 -2.84
N TRP A 549 -10.04 -2.09 -2.99
CA TRP A 549 -9.58 -2.92 -4.11
C TRP A 549 -10.55 -4.06 -4.36
N SER A 550 -10.47 -4.70 -5.53
CA SER A 550 -11.16 -5.97 -5.71
C SER A 550 -10.24 -7.11 -5.30
N GLU A 551 -10.76 -8.07 -4.54
CA GLU A 551 -10.03 -9.26 -4.10
C GLU A 551 -10.89 -10.51 -4.31
N THR A 552 -10.32 -11.55 -4.89
CA THR A 552 -11.02 -12.79 -5.15
C THR A 552 -11.32 -13.53 -3.83
N ASN A 553 -12.60 -13.81 -3.56
CA ASN A 553 -13.04 -14.53 -2.37
C ASN A 553 -12.77 -16.05 -2.46
N SER A 554 -13.19 -16.81 -1.44
CA SER A 554 -13.04 -18.27 -1.42
C SER A 554 -13.79 -19.00 -2.54
N LEU A 555 -14.82 -18.38 -3.11
CA LEU A 555 -15.61 -18.92 -4.22
C LEU A 555 -15.00 -18.60 -5.60
N GLY A 556 -13.85 -17.91 -5.65
CA GLY A 556 -13.22 -17.50 -6.91
C GLY A 556 -13.84 -16.23 -7.52
N VAL A 557 -14.62 -15.46 -6.77
CA VAL A 557 -15.35 -14.28 -7.24
C VAL A 557 -14.71 -13.01 -6.67
N PRO A 558 -14.31 -12.02 -7.50
CA PRO A 558 -13.78 -10.74 -7.03
C PRO A 558 -14.84 -9.93 -6.26
N GLN A 559 -14.47 -9.46 -5.10
CA GLN A 559 -15.28 -8.64 -4.20
C GLN A 559 -14.55 -7.34 -3.88
N ILE A 560 -15.27 -6.23 -3.70
CA ILE A 560 -14.66 -4.98 -3.28
C ILE A 560 -14.38 -5.02 -1.78
N ARG A 561 -13.10 -4.94 -1.43
CA ARG A 561 -12.60 -4.79 -0.06
C ARG A 561 -12.35 -3.32 0.23
N VAL A 562 -12.57 -2.92 1.48
CA VAL A 562 -12.24 -1.57 1.95
C VAL A 562 -11.57 -1.68 3.31
N ALA A 563 -10.37 -1.12 3.42
CA ALA A 563 -9.60 -1.10 4.65
C ALA A 563 -9.22 0.31 5.07
N LYS A 564 -9.21 0.52 6.39
CA LYS A 564 -8.77 1.75 7.05
C LYS A 564 -7.40 1.55 7.67
N SER A 565 -6.52 2.53 7.50
CA SER A 565 -5.18 2.50 8.08
C SER A 565 -5.18 2.61 9.61
N PRO A 566 -4.15 2.06 10.27
CA PRO A 566 -3.94 2.22 11.71
C PRO A 566 -3.40 3.61 12.11
N PHE A 567 -2.79 4.34 11.16
CA PHE A 567 -2.07 5.61 11.38
C PHE A 567 -2.84 6.81 10.85
#